data_9da1cd9b85a81b735381e239f14b9874
#
_entry.id   9da1cd9b85a81b735381e239f14b9874
#
_cell.length_a   1.000
_cell.length_b   1.000
_cell.length_c   1.000
_cell.angle_alpha   90.00
_cell.angle_beta   90.00
_cell.angle_gamma   90.00
#
_symmetry.space_group_name_H-M   'P 1'
#
loop_
_entity.id
_entity.type
_entity.pdbx_description
1 polymer ?
#
loop_
_entity_poly.entity_id
_entity_poly.type
_entity_poly.pdbx_seq_one_letter_code
_entity_poly.pdbx_strand_id
1 'polypeptide(L)'
;TQIGHIASLARIEEDKYVRLDKFTVRSLELIGNMNDGGSSLLNVIDRTISPMGARLLKRWMVFPLKDEKPINERLNVVEYFFRQPDFKELIEEQLHLIGDLERIISKVAVGRVSPREVVQLKVALQAIEPIKQACMEADNASLNRIGEQLNLCISIRDRIAKEIKNDPPLLINKGGVIQDGVNADLDELRQISYSGKDYLLKIQQRESEETGIPSLKVAYIEVRNVHKDKVPKEWIRKQTLVNAERYITQELKEYEEKILGAEDKILILETQLYTDLVQALMEFIPQIQINANQIARLDCLLSFANVARENRYIRPIIEDNDVLDIRQGRHPVIEKQLPIGEKYIANDVMLDSDTQQIIIITGPNMAGKSALLRQTALITLLAQIGSFVPAESAHIGLVDKIFTRVGASDNISVGESTFMVEMMEASRAIKNATKNSLILFDELGRGTATYDGMSLAEAILEYIANNIKCKTLFSTHYHELTSMENTLPNLKNKHVSAIEENGNITFLHKVKDGSVDKSYGINVATLAGLPKEVIDRANVILNEYESKDNNSKKDSSMQMMLPLNFEEKKSIVEEELKKIDVLNI
;
A
#
# COMPACT_ATOMS: atom_id res chain seq x y z
N THR A 1 8.45 12.80 25.53
CA THR A 1 7.78 12.75 24.20
C THR A 1 6.88 13.97 24.10
N GLN A 2 7.23 14.91 23.22
CA GLN A 2 6.39 16.09 22.99
C GLN A 2 5.25 15.68 22.04
N ILE A 3 4.03 15.59 22.55
CA ILE A 3 2.81 15.23 21.80
C ILE A 3 1.93 16.46 21.49
N GLY A 4 2.43 17.68 21.73
CA GLY A 4 1.69 18.91 21.50
C GLY A 4 1.30 19.19 20.02
N HIS A 5 1.83 18.40 19.07
CA HIS A 5 1.49 18.46 17.64
C HIS A 5 0.31 17.55 17.24
N ILE A 6 -0.19 16.71 18.17
CA ILE A 6 -1.37 15.89 17.91
C ILE A 6 -2.61 16.74 18.14
N ALA A 7 -3.20 17.21 17.06
CA ALA A 7 -4.37 18.07 17.09
C ALA A 7 -5.68 17.30 17.35
N SER A 8 -5.77 16.03 16.93
CA SER A 8 -6.95 15.19 17.16
C SER A 8 -6.59 13.72 17.11
N LEU A 9 -7.31 12.91 17.91
CA LEU A 9 -7.36 11.47 17.81
C LEU A 9 -8.73 11.09 17.27
N ALA A 10 -8.78 10.51 16.07
CA ALA A 10 -10.00 9.98 15.50
C ALA A 10 -9.96 8.45 15.52
N ARG A 11 -11.01 7.82 16.05
CA ARG A 11 -11.20 6.37 15.93
C ARG A 11 -11.56 6.07 14.47
N ILE A 12 -10.94 5.01 13.90
CA ILE A 12 -11.38 4.50 12.59
C ILE A 12 -12.77 3.91 12.80
N GLU A 13 -13.78 4.46 12.12
CA GLU A 13 -15.14 3.93 12.13
C GLU A 13 -15.15 2.64 11.30
N GLU A 14 -15.05 1.50 11.98
CA GLU A 14 -15.01 0.17 11.34
C GLU A 14 -16.21 -0.09 10.43
N ASP A 15 -17.34 0.55 10.72
CA ASP A 15 -18.58 0.40 9.95
C ASP A 15 -18.54 0.99 8.54
N LYS A 16 -17.58 1.86 8.24
CA LYS A 16 -17.43 2.50 6.92
C LYS A 16 -16.55 1.70 5.95
N TYR A 17 -15.86 0.67 6.45
CA TYR A 17 -14.86 -0.04 5.66
C TYR A 17 -15.13 -1.54 5.63
N VAL A 18 -14.71 -2.16 4.52
CA VAL A 18 -14.65 -3.62 4.41
C VAL A 18 -13.65 -4.14 5.43
N ARG A 19 -14.07 -5.12 6.21
CA ARG A 19 -13.20 -5.72 7.20
C ARG A 19 -12.32 -6.79 6.56
N LEU A 20 -11.01 -6.53 6.57
CA LEU A 20 -9.97 -7.47 6.18
C LEU A 20 -9.20 -7.87 7.44
N ASP A 21 -9.08 -9.15 7.70
CA ASP A 21 -8.23 -9.61 8.77
C ASP A 21 -6.76 -9.72 8.31
N LYS A 22 -5.86 -9.89 9.27
CA LYS A 22 -4.42 -10.00 9.02
C LYS A 22 -4.07 -11.14 8.05
N PHE A 23 -4.82 -12.24 8.13
CA PHE A 23 -4.58 -13.40 7.27
C PHE A 23 -5.01 -13.13 5.84
N THR A 24 -6.15 -12.49 5.65
CA THR A 24 -6.66 -12.07 4.33
C THR A 24 -5.69 -11.10 3.65
N VAL A 25 -5.20 -10.07 4.37
CA VAL A 25 -4.22 -9.12 3.82
C VAL A 25 -2.95 -9.85 3.35
N ARG A 26 -2.47 -10.83 4.13
CA ARG A 26 -1.28 -11.63 3.80
C ARG A 26 -1.56 -12.62 2.67
N SER A 27 -2.65 -13.37 2.73
CA SER A 27 -3.03 -14.41 1.76
C SER A 27 -3.28 -13.83 0.36
N LEU A 28 -3.84 -12.62 0.27
CA LEU A 28 -4.05 -11.88 -0.98
C LEU A 28 -2.82 -11.09 -1.43
N GLU A 29 -1.73 -11.10 -0.67
CA GLU A 29 -0.49 -10.38 -0.99
C GLU A 29 -0.74 -8.89 -1.34
N LEU A 30 -1.57 -8.21 -0.52
CA LEU A 30 -2.00 -6.85 -0.83
C LEU A 30 -0.84 -5.84 -0.79
N ILE A 31 0.00 -5.90 0.26
CA ILE A 31 1.04 -4.90 0.53
C ILE A 31 2.45 -5.46 0.31
N GLY A 32 2.66 -6.72 0.61
CA GLY A 32 3.93 -7.41 0.47
C GLY A 32 3.73 -8.83 -0.02
N ASN A 33 4.76 -9.39 -0.63
CA ASN A 33 4.77 -10.78 -1.08
C ASN A 33 5.40 -11.68 -0.01
N MET A 34 4.98 -12.95 0.06
CA MET A 34 5.55 -13.95 0.95
C MET A 34 6.88 -14.53 0.45
N ASN A 35 7.12 -14.44 -0.86
CA ASN A 35 8.32 -14.97 -1.51
C ASN A 35 9.28 -13.84 -1.88
N ASP A 36 10.57 -14.05 -1.68
CA ASP A 36 11.61 -13.12 -2.12
C ASP A 36 11.55 -12.95 -3.65
N GLY A 37 11.38 -11.70 -4.11
CA GLY A 37 11.25 -11.36 -5.53
C GLY A 37 9.84 -11.40 -6.12
N GLY A 38 8.81 -11.75 -5.33
CA GLY A 38 7.42 -11.68 -5.76
C GLY A 38 6.85 -10.25 -5.76
N SER A 39 5.78 -10.03 -6.53
CA SER A 39 5.09 -8.74 -6.60
C SER A 39 3.79 -8.77 -5.81
N SER A 40 3.47 -7.68 -5.10
CA SER A 40 2.19 -7.50 -4.40
C SER A 40 1.18 -6.74 -5.27
N LEU A 41 -0.09 -6.71 -4.85
CA LEU A 41 -1.08 -5.88 -5.51
C LEU A 41 -0.68 -4.39 -5.48
N LEU A 42 -0.12 -3.92 -4.36
CA LEU A 42 0.37 -2.54 -4.24
C LEU A 42 1.40 -2.21 -5.32
N ASN A 43 2.36 -3.11 -5.58
CA ASN A 43 3.36 -2.89 -6.63
C ASN A 43 2.75 -2.74 -8.04
N VAL A 44 1.61 -3.39 -8.28
CA VAL A 44 0.90 -3.32 -9.56
C VAL A 44 0.15 -2.00 -9.73
N ILE A 45 -0.51 -1.52 -8.67
CA ILE A 45 -1.43 -0.38 -8.75
C ILE A 45 -0.82 0.95 -8.31
N ASP A 46 0.35 0.97 -7.68
CA ASP A 46 0.99 2.21 -7.23
C ASP A 46 1.72 2.88 -8.41
N ARG A 47 1.11 3.96 -8.88
CA ARG A 47 1.65 4.93 -9.84
C ARG A 47 1.55 6.33 -9.26
N THR A 48 1.52 6.43 -7.93
CA THR A 48 1.47 7.72 -7.26
C THR A 48 2.77 8.49 -7.44
N ILE A 49 2.67 9.80 -7.53
CA ILE A 49 3.79 10.72 -7.74
C ILE A 49 4.30 11.23 -6.40
N SER A 50 3.38 11.52 -5.48
CA SER A 50 3.73 12.08 -4.17
C SER A 50 3.86 10.99 -3.09
N PRO A 51 4.79 11.17 -2.12
CA PRO A 51 4.86 10.26 -0.97
C PRO A 51 3.57 10.22 -0.14
N MET A 52 2.78 11.30 -0.14
CA MET A 52 1.48 11.37 0.52
C MET A 52 0.45 10.47 -0.17
N GLY A 53 0.42 10.48 -1.51
CA GLY A 53 -0.41 9.59 -2.31
C GLY A 53 -0.08 8.13 -2.05
N ALA A 54 1.20 7.75 -2.07
CA ALA A 54 1.63 6.37 -1.80
C ALA A 54 1.18 5.89 -0.40
N ARG A 55 1.29 6.72 0.63
CA ARG A 55 0.80 6.39 1.98
C ARG A 55 -0.72 6.23 2.01
N LEU A 56 -1.45 7.11 1.33
CA LEU A 56 -2.91 7.06 1.27
C LEU A 56 -3.39 5.85 0.48
N LEU A 57 -2.76 5.52 -0.66
CA LEU A 57 -3.08 4.34 -1.45
C LEU A 57 -2.93 3.05 -0.63
N LYS A 58 -1.82 2.91 0.08
CA LYS A 58 -1.59 1.78 0.99
C LYS A 58 -2.70 1.68 2.05
N ARG A 59 -3.14 2.82 2.59
CA ARG A 59 -4.25 2.87 3.54
C ARG A 59 -5.58 2.45 2.89
N TRP A 60 -5.89 2.93 1.69
CA TRP A 60 -7.12 2.57 0.98
C TRP A 60 -7.22 1.08 0.69
N MET A 61 -6.10 0.43 0.38
CA MET A 61 -6.06 -1.02 0.15
C MET A 61 -6.43 -1.84 1.38
N VAL A 62 -6.08 -1.37 2.58
CA VAL A 62 -6.36 -2.09 3.85
C VAL A 62 -7.73 -1.71 4.42
N PHE A 63 -8.25 -0.57 3.99
CA PHE A 63 -9.56 -0.03 4.38
C PHE A 63 -10.41 0.28 3.15
N PRO A 64 -10.84 -0.75 2.37
CA PRO A 64 -11.75 -0.54 1.24
C PRO A 64 -13.09 -0.01 1.76
N LEU A 65 -13.75 0.78 0.93
CA LEU A 65 -15.05 1.37 1.27
C LEU A 65 -16.16 0.33 1.17
N LYS A 66 -17.21 0.53 1.97
CA LYS A 66 -18.37 -0.35 2.00
C LYS A 66 -19.66 0.35 1.55
N ASP A 67 -19.59 1.66 1.32
CA ASP A 67 -20.72 2.47 0.88
C ASP A 67 -20.63 2.78 -0.62
N GLU A 68 -21.72 2.61 -1.33
CA GLU A 68 -21.82 2.81 -2.77
C GLU A 68 -21.43 4.23 -3.21
N LYS A 69 -21.98 5.24 -2.53
CA LYS A 69 -21.78 6.64 -2.91
C LYS A 69 -20.31 7.07 -2.95
N PRO A 70 -19.50 6.90 -1.87
CA PRO A 70 -18.10 7.31 -1.90
C PRO A 70 -17.23 6.45 -2.85
N ILE A 71 -17.63 5.20 -3.14
CA ILE A 71 -16.97 4.39 -4.16
C ILE A 71 -17.22 4.97 -5.55
N ASN A 72 -18.50 5.25 -5.87
CA ASN A 72 -18.88 5.82 -7.16
C ASN A 72 -18.29 7.24 -7.36
N GLU A 73 -18.16 8.03 -6.28
CA GLU A 73 -17.45 9.32 -6.34
C GLU A 73 -15.98 9.17 -6.79
N ARG A 74 -15.26 8.15 -6.30
CA ARG A 74 -13.90 7.84 -6.75
C ARG A 74 -13.88 7.36 -8.20
N LEU A 75 -14.75 6.42 -8.55
CA LEU A 75 -14.87 5.89 -9.91
C LEU A 75 -15.17 7.00 -10.93
N ASN A 76 -16.02 7.98 -10.58
CA ASN A 76 -16.33 9.12 -11.43
C ASN A 76 -15.09 10.00 -11.70
N VAL A 77 -14.24 10.19 -10.71
CA VAL A 77 -12.98 10.95 -10.89
C VAL A 77 -11.98 10.16 -11.73
N VAL A 78 -11.84 8.84 -11.49
CA VAL A 78 -10.97 7.97 -12.29
C VAL A 78 -11.42 7.99 -13.74
N GLU A 79 -12.74 7.90 -14.01
CA GLU A 79 -13.28 8.00 -15.37
C GLU A 79 -13.04 9.36 -16.00
N TYR A 80 -13.12 10.45 -15.23
CA TYR A 80 -12.83 11.78 -15.72
C TYR A 80 -11.37 11.91 -16.18
N PHE A 81 -10.40 11.44 -15.37
CA PHE A 81 -9.00 11.35 -15.79
C PHE A 81 -8.79 10.51 -17.04
N PHE A 82 -9.56 9.43 -17.17
CA PHE A 82 -9.46 8.54 -18.32
C PHE A 82 -9.95 9.21 -19.61
N ARG A 83 -11.02 10.02 -19.52
CA ARG A 83 -11.67 10.70 -20.66
C ARG A 83 -11.06 12.05 -21.01
N GLN A 84 -10.38 12.73 -20.06
CA GLN A 84 -9.84 14.08 -20.21
C GLN A 84 -8.31 14.07 -20.10
N PRO A 85 -7.58 13.80 -21.20
CA PRO A 85 -6.12 13.69 -21.16
C PRO A 85 -5.43 15.00 -20.78
N ASP A 86 -5.93 16.16 -21.24
CA ASP A 86 -5.34 17.47 -20.93
C ASP A 86 -5.43 17.80 -19.44
N PHE A 87 -6.59 17.51 -18.82
CA PHE A 87 -6.75 17.63 -17.37
C PHE A 87 -5.80 16.71 -16.61
N LYS A 88 -5.67 15.47 -17.08
CA LYS A 88 -4.76 14.48 -16.49
C LYS A 88 -3.31 14.97 -16.53
N GLU A 89 -2.84 15.44 -17.69
CA GLU A 89 -1.46 15.92 -17.89
C GLU A 89 -1.17 17.13 -16.99
N LEU A 90 -2.09 18.11 -16.92
CA LEU A 90 -1.96 19.25 -16.02
C LEU A 90 -1.79 18.81 -14.56
N ILE A 91 -2.67 17.92 -14.07
CA ILE A 91 -2.59 17.44 -12.68
C ILE A 91 -1.27 16.69 -12.44
N GLU A 92 -0.83 15.86 -13.37
CA GLU A 92 0.41 15.09 -13.27
C GLU A 92 1.64 16.00 -13.18
N GLU A 93 1.73 17.02 -14.03
CA GLU A 93 2.80 18.02 -13.99
C GLU A 93 2.85 18.78 -12.66
N GLN A 94 1.70 19.23 -12.16
CA GLN A 94 1.66 19.97 -10.90
C GLN A 94 2.00 19.08 -9.69
N LEU A 95 1.59 17.82 -9.69
CA LEU A 95 1.92 16.87 -8.62
C LEU A 95 3.44 16.67 -8.46
N HIS A 96 4.21 16.69 -9.55
CA HIS A 96 5.67 16.60 -9.51
C HIS A 96 6.32 17.77 -8.76
N LEU A 97 5.65 18.91 -8.67
CA LEU A 97 6.14 20.11 -7.96
C LEU A 97 5.81 20.11 -6.46
N ILE A 98 4.83 19.31 -6.02
CA ILE A 98 4.26 19.41 -4.66
C ILE A 98 5.07 18.66 -3.62
N GLY A 99 5.80 17.72 -3.79
CA GLY A 99 6.57 17.01 -2.75
C GLY A 99 5.73 16.48 -1.57
N ASP A 100 6.31 16.44 -0.36
CA ASP A 100 5.67 15.85 0.84
C ASP A 100 5.21 16.92 1.83
N LEU A 101 4.02 17.48 1.62
CA LEU A 101 3.43 18.50 2.49
C LEU A 101 3.22 18.01 3.92
N GLU A 102 2.77 16.76 4.13
CA GLU A 102 2.55 16.21 5.48
C GLU A 102 3.84 16.21 6.30
N ARG A 103 4.95 15.85 5.67
CA ARG A 103 6.26 15.86 6.32
C ARG A 103 6.74 17.26 6.64
N ILE A 104 6.54 18.20 5.72
CA ILE A 104 6.94 19.60 5.91
C ILE A 104 6.16 20.22 7.08
N ILE A 105 4.82 20.09 7.10
CA ILE A 105 4.01 20.66 8.18
C ILE A 105 4.28 20.00 9.54
N SER A 106 4.61 18.72 9.57
CA SER A 106 5.01 18.05 10.81
C SER A 106 6.30 18.65 11.39
N LYS A 107 7.25 19.07 10.54
CA LYS A 107 8.47 19.76 10.95
C LYS A 107 8.19 21.23 11.36
N VAL A 108 7.28 21.91 10.67
CA VAL A 108 6.82 23.25 11.07
C VAL A 108 6.25 23.22 12.48
N ALA A 109 5.35 22.26 12.78
CA ALA A 109 4.71 22.12 14.09
C ALA A 109 5.69 21.94 15.26
N VAL A 110 6.89 21.40 15.01
CA VAL A 110 7.95 21.23 16.03
C VAL A 110 9.11 22.22 15.86
N GLY A 111 8.97 23.23 14.99
CA GLY A 111 9.98 24.27 14.75
C GLY A 111 11.30 23.76 14.15
N ARG A 112 11.28 22.63 13.41
CA ARG A 112 12.47 21.97 12.84
C ARG A 112 12.51 21.97 11.31
N VAL A 113 11.64 22.76 10.68
CA VAL A 113 11.63 22.91 9.22
C VAL A 113 12.89 23.67 8.76
N SER A 114 13.51 23.23 7.68
CA SER A 114 14.67 23.90 7.10
C SER A 114 14.25 24.99 6.10
N PRO A 115 15.12 25.99 5.81
CA PRO A 115 14.82 27.04 4.83
C PRO A 115 14.47 26.48 3.44
N ARG A 116 15.12 25.41 2.98
CA ARG A 116 14.81 24.76 1.70
C ARG A 116 13.43 24.11 1.70
N GLU A 117 13.01 23.52 2.81
CA GLU A 117 11.67 22.93 2.94
C GLU A 117 10.58 24.02 2.96
N VAL A 118 10.87 25.20 3.52
CA VAL A 118 9.96 26.35 3.44
C VAL A 118 9.81 26.87 2.01
N VAL A 119 10.90 26.91 1.24
CA VAL A 119 10.83 27.22 -0.21
C VAL A 119 10.05 26.16 -0.97
N GLN A 120 10.27 24.88 -0.66
CA GLN A 120 9.50 23.79 -1.28
C GLN A 120 8.01 23.91 -0.95
N LEU A 121 7.64 24.31 0.27
CA LEU A 121 6.25 24.58 0.63
C LEU A 121 5.67 25.72 -0.22
N LYS A 122 6.41 26.81 -0.44
CA LYS A 122 5.99 27.89 -1.35
C LYS A 122 5.69 27.36 -2.75
N VAL A 123 6.60 26.58 -3.33
CA VAL A 123 6.43 25.98 -4.68
C VAL A 123 5.21 25.07 -4.72
N ALA A 124 5.01 24.25 -3.69
CA ALA A 124 3.84 23.39 -3.58
C ALA A 124 2.53 24.18 -3.51
N LEU A 125 2.48 25.27 -2.73
CA LEU A 125 1.30 26.13 -2.65
C LEU A 125 1.01 26.86 -3.97
N GLN A 126 2.04 27.18 -4.75
CA GLN A 126 1.88 27.73 -6.11
C GLN A 126 1.31 26.69 -7.07
N ALA A 127 1.78 25.43 -7.01
CA ALA A 127 1.30 24.34 -7.84
C ALA A 127 -0.15 23.93 -7.53
N ILE A 128 -0.65 24.19 -6.32
CA ILE A 128 -2.05 23.95 -5.94
C ILE A 128 -3.02 24.88 -6.67
N GLU A 129 -2.61 26.08 -7.06
CA GLU A 129 -3.48 27.06 -7.71
C GLU A 129 -4.06 26.56 -9.05
N PRO A 130 -3.25 26.10 -10.05
CA PRO A 130 -3.78 25.53 -11.28
C PRO A 130 -4.57 24.23 -11.05
N ILE A 131 -4.21 23.40 -10.05
CA ILE A 131 -4.98 22.21 -9.68
C ILE A 131 -6.37 22.62 -9.19
N LYS A 132 -6.46 23.60 -8.30
CA LYS A 132 -7.73 24.13 -7.79
C LYS A 132 -8.61 24.64 -8.93
N GLN A 133 -8.05 25.47 -9.81
CA GLN A 133 -8.78 26.01 -10.94
C GLN A 133 -9.31 24.91 -11.85
N ALA A 134 -8.47 23.98 -12.27
CA ALA A 134 -8.86 22.87 -13.12
C ALA A 134 -9.96 21.98 -12.47
N CYS A 135 -9.85 21.73 -11.15
CA CYS A 135 -10.87 21.00 -10.41
C CYS A 135 -12.20 21.75 -10.35
N MET A 136 -12.20 23.07 -10.21
CA MET A 136 -13.41 23.90 -10.17
C MET A 136 -14.11 24.02 -11.53
N GLU A 137 -13.35 24.00 -12.61
CA GLU A 137 -13.86 24.06 -13.99
C GLU A 137 -14.30 22.71 -14.53
N ALA A 138 -13.96 21.60 -13.84
CA ALA A 138 -14.30 20.24 -14.27
C ALA A 138 -15.80 19.99 -14.20
N ASP A 139 -16.37 19.33 -15.23
CA ASP A 139 -17.74 18.80 -15.21
C ASP A 139 -17.80 17.51 -14.36
N ASN A 140 -17.43 17.63 -13.08
CA ASN A 140 -17.42 16.53 -12.12
C ASN A 140 -17.58 17.04 -10.69
N ALA A 141 -18.72 16.74 -10.07
CA ALA A 141 -19.04 17.23 -8.72
C ALA A 141 -18.03 16.80 -7.62
N SER A 142 -17.35 15.68 -7.80
CA SER A 142 -16.34 15.23 -6.83
C SER A 142 -15.04 16.02 -6.97
N LEU A 143 -14.64 16.38 -8.18
CA LEU A 143 -13.50 17.25 -8.45
C LEU A 143 -13.79 18.68 -7.97
N ASN A 144 -15.01 19.21 -8.23
CA ASN A 144 -15.39 20.53 -7.74
C ASN A 144 -15.27 20.61 -6.20
N ARG A 145 -15.77 19.58 -5.47
CA ARG A 145 -15.60 19.52 -4.01
C ARG A 145 -14.13 19.48 -3.56
N ILE A 146 -13.26 18.79 -4.29
CA ILE A 146 -11.82 18.81 -4.02
C ILE A 146 -11.26 20.22 -4.22
N GLY A 147 -11.62 20.88 -5.33
CA GLY A 147 -11.23 22.24 -5.62
C GLY A 147 -11.70 23.26 -4.57
N GLU A 148 -12.95 23.13 -4.08
CA GLU A 148 -13.49 23.96 -3.00
C GLU A 148 -12.66 23.85 -1.71
N GLN A 149 -12.22 22.65 -1.36
CA GLN A 149 -11.47 22.38 -0.13
C GLN A 149 -10.00 22.80 -0.22
N LEU A 150 -9.43 22.93 -1.41
CA LEU A 150 -8.07 23.40 -1.58
C LEU A 150 -7.95 24.89 -1.19
N ASN A 151 -7.02 25.19 -0.30
CA ASN A 151 -6.72 26.54 0.15
C ASN A 151 -5.37 26.99 -0.42
N LEU A 152 -5.35 28.12 -1.11
CA LEU A 152 -4.14 28.67 -1.72
C LEU A 152 -3.14 29.23 -0.72
N CYS A 153 -3.54 29.47 0.53
CA CYS A 153 -2.71 30.05 1.59
C CYS A 153 -1.90 31.27 1.10
N ILE A 154 -2.54 32.18 0.34
CA ILE A 154 -1.89 33.26 -0.41
C ILE A 154 -1.00 34.11 0.48
N SER A 155 -1.50 34.55 1.64
CA SER A 155 -0.77 35.47 2.54
C SER A 155 0.56 34.88 3.01
N ILE A 156 0.59 33.61 3.41
CA ILE A 156 1.83 32.96 3.86
C ILE A 156 2.73 32.58 2.69
N ARG A 157 2.14 32.14 1.55
CA ARG A 157 2.87 31.87 0.32
C ARG A 157 3.66 33.09 -0.15
N ASP A 158 3.00 34.25 -0.21
CA ASP A 158 3.59 35.49 -0.67
C ASP A 158 4.59 36.05 0.35
N ARG A 159 4.35 35.84 1.65
CA ARG A 159 5.30 36.17 2.70
C ARG A 159 6.59 35.35 2.56
N ILE A 160 6.50 34.02 2.34
CA ILE A 160 7.67 33.17 2.08
C ILE A 160 8.43 33.69 0.83
N ALA A 161 7.69 33.98 -0.25
CA ALA A 161 8.29 34.47 -1.50
C ALA A 161 9.04 35.80 -1.31
N LYS A 162 8.56 36.67 -0.44
CA LYS A 162 9.18 37.96 -0.12
C LYS A 162 10.37 37.84 0.83
N GLU A 163 10.27 36.96 1.85
CA GLU A 163 11.24 36.94 2.96
C GLU A 163 12.40 35.95 2.74
N ILE A 164 12.20 34.85 2.02
CA ILE A 164 13.21 33.78 1.87
C ILE A 164 13.82 33.79 0.48
N LYS A 165 15.13 33.67 0.38
CA LYS A 165 15.84 33.49 -0.90
C LYS A 165 15.36 32.25 -1.63
N ASN A 166 15.38 32.26 -2.96
CA ASN A 166 14.91 31.11 -3.77
C ASN A 166 15.79 29.85 -3.62
N ASP A 167 17.08 30.03 -3.40
CA ASP A 167 18.02 28.91 -3.10
C ASP A 167 18.73 29.18 -1.76
N PRO A 168 18.06 29.00 -0.63
CA PRO A 168 18.66 29.22 0.68
C PRO A 168 19.58 28.04 1.06
N PRO A 169 20.52 28.26 1.98
CA PRO A 169 21.31 27.15 2.56
C PRO A 169 20.38 26.18 3.31
N LEU A 170 20.86 24.93 3.46
CA LEU A 170 20.12 23.89 4.18
C LEU A 170 19.90 24.25 5.67
N LEU A 171 20.89 24.88 6.29
CA LEU A 171 20.92 25.22 7.71
C LEU A 171 20.96 26.74 7.89
N ILE A 172 20.12 27.24 8.78
CA ILE A 172 20.04 28.67 9.11
C ILE A 172 21.35 29.25 9.62
N ASN A 173 22.14 28.47 10.36
CA ASN A 173 23.42 28.88 10.94
C ASN A 173 24.53 29.19 9.92
N LYS A 174 24.27 28.93 8.63
CA LYS A 174 25.20 29.34 7.55
C LYS A 174 24.97 30.76 7.07
N GLY A 175 23.90 31.40 7.52
CA GLY A 175 23.48 32.72 7.05
C GLY A 175 23.02 32.76 5.59
N GLY A 176 22.53 33.89 5.13
CA GLY A 176 22.12 34.09 3.75
C GLY A 176 20.76 33.49 3.40
N VAL A 177 19.87 33.34 4.39
CA VAL A 177 18.52 32.74 4.23
C VAL A 177 17.49 33.83 3.84
N ILE A 178 17.54 34.99 4.45
CA ILE A 178 16.58 36.09 4.26
C ILE A 178 16.92 36.87 3.00
N GLN A 179 15.90 37.27 2.23
CA GLN A 179 16.08 38.17 1.07
C GLN A 179 16.58 39.54 1.45
N ASP A 180 17.20 40.24 0.50
CA ASP A 180 17.56 41.65 0.66
C ASP A 180 16.29 42.52 0.58
N GLY A 181 16.25 43.61 1.35
CA GLY A 181 15.08 44.51 1.43
C GLY A 181 13.97 44.05 2.37
N VAL A 182 14.15 42.94 3.11
CA VAL A 182 13.17 42.46 4.10
C VAL A 182 13.28 43.22 5.42
N ASN A 183 14.51 43.51 5.84
CA ASN A 183 14.78 44.21 7.10
C ASN A 183 15.95 45.18 6.93
N ALA A 184 15.73 46.46 7.22
CA ALA A 184 16.69 47.54 7.01
C ALA A 184 17.98 47.34 7.84
N ASP A 185 17.85 46.88 9.10
CA ASP A 185 19.00 46.67 9.99
C ASP A 185 19.88 45.51 9.46
N LEU A 186 19.24 44.46 8.90
CA LEU A 186 19.94 43.33 8.28
C LEU A 186 20.70 43.78 7.05
N ASP A 187 20.11 44.61 6.21
CA ASP A 187 20.74 45.13 4.99
C ASP A 187 21.92 46.03 5.31
N GLU A 188 21.79 46.89 6.33
CA GLU A 188 22.89 47.75 6.84
C GLU A 188 24.06 46.89 7.35
N LEU A 189 23.80 45.87 8.17
CA LEU A 189 24.81 44.95 8.67
C LEU A 189 25.52 44.17 7.54
N ARG A 190 24.77 43.74 6.52
CA ARG A 190 25.34 43.07 5.32
C ARG A 190 26.24 44.05 4.55
N GLN A 191 25.85 45.29 4.40
CA GLN A 191 26.64 46.33 3.75
C GLN A 191 27.94 46.56 4.50
N ILE A 192 27.90 46.63 5.84
CA ILE A 192 29.09 46.78 6.69
C ILE A 192 30.03 45.56 6.51
N SER A 193 29.49 44.36 6.56
CA SER A 193 30.29 43.14 6.37
C SER A 193 30.92 43.07 4.98
N TYR A 194 30.19 43.46 3.93
CA TYR A 194 30.66 43.43 2.55
C TYR A 194 31.72 44.52 2.29
N SER A 195 31.44 45.78 2.66
CA SER A 195 32.38 46.88 2.52
C SER A 195 33.61 46.70 3.39
N GLY A 196 33.45 46.07 4.57
CA GLY A 196 34.59 45.70 5.41
C GLY A 196 35.51 44.66 4.78
N LYS A 197 34.99 43.66 4.08
CA LYS A 197 35.80 42.68 3.34
C LYS A 197 36.55 43.34 2.19
N ASP A 198 35.93 44.21 1.44
CA ASP A 198 36.60 44.97 0.37
C ASP A 198 37.71 45.88 0.92
N TYR A 199 37.45 46.49 2.07
CA TYR A 199 38.44 47.34 2.75
C TYR A 199 39.65 46.51 3.25
N LEU A 200 39.41 45.32 3.82
CA LEU A 200 40.47 44.40 4.21
C LEU A 200 41.33 43.96 3.02
N LEU A 201 40.74 43.76 1.86
CA LEU A 201 41.48 43.47 0.63
C LEU A 201 42.35 44.67 0.18
N LYS A 202 41.83 45.88 0.30
CA LYS A 202 42.60 47.11 0.00
C LYS A 202 43.77 47.29 0.96
N ILE A 203 43.57 47.08 2.28
CA ILE A 203 44.64 47.10 3.28
C ILE A 203 45.72 46.05 2.89
N GLN A 204 45.29 44.81 2.59
CA GLN A 204 46.20 43.74 2.21
C GLN A 204 47.04 44.15 1.00
N GLN A 205 46.46 44.71 -0.03
CA GLN A 205 47.13 45.16 -1.23
C GLN A 205 48.10 46.32 -0.91
N ARG A 206 47.68 47.35 -0.17
CA ARG A 206 48.53 48.46 0.25
C ARG A 206 49.74 47.98 1.04
N GLU A 207 49.53 47.16 2.08
CA GLU A 207 50.61 46.62 2.89
C GLU A 207 51.54 45.71 2.11
N SER A 208 51.02 44.98 1.11
CA SER A 208 51.84 44.14 0.19
C SER A 208 52.76 45.02 -0.69
N GLU A 209 52.23 46.13 -1.19
CA GLU A 209 53.00 47.08 -2.03
C GLU A 209 54.05 47.82 -1.21
N GLU A 210 53.70 48.31 0.01
CA GLU A 210 54.60 49.04 0.88
C GLU A 210 55.73 48.20 1.46
N THR A 211 55.46 46.97 1.84
CA THR A 211 56.44 46.05 2.46
C THR A 211 57.19 45.18 1.45
N GLY A 212 56.65 45.05 0.22
CA GLY A 212 57.17 44.16 -0.79
C GLY A 212 57.05 42.66 -0.39
N ILE A 213 56.04 42.29 0.43
CA ILE A 213 55.77 40.92 0.87
C ILE A 213 54.56 40.42 0.10
N PRO A 214 54.70 39.49 -0.86
CA PRO A 214 53.62 39.09 -1.78
C PRO A 214 52.63 38.08 -1.21
N SER A 215 52.83 37.56 0.01
CA SER A 215 51.99 36.47 0.59
C SER A 215 51.21 36.94 1.81
N LEU A 216 50.41 37.99 1.66
CA LEU A 216 49.52 38.46 2.72
C LEU A 216 48.15 37.83 2.57
N LYS A 217 47.58 37.27 3.65
CA LYS A 217 46.20 36.73 3.67
C LYS A 217 45.26 37.67 4.44
N VAL A 218 43.99 37.75 4.04
CA VAL A 218 43.01 38.75 4.50
C VAL A 218 42.80 38.76 6.01
N ALA A 219 42.90 37.64 6.71
CA ALA A 219 42.64 37.55 8.17
C ALA A 219 43.94 37.73 9.00
N TYR A 220 45.12 37.49 8.42
CA TYR A 220 46.43 37.62 9.08
C TYR A 220 47.47 37.95 8.04
N ILE A 221 48.34 38.89 8.37
CA ILE A 221 49.53 39.12 7.56
C ILE A 221 50.52 37.97 7.83
N GLU A 222 50.50 36.94 6.98
CA GLU A 222 51.39 35.79 7.11
C GLU A 222 52.71 36.10 6.38
N VAL A 223 53.76 36.27 7.16
CA VAL A 223 55.09 36.58 6.66
C VAL A 223 55.96 35.32 6.77
N ARG A 224 56.47 34.83 5.65
CA ARG A 224 57.46 33.72 5.66
C ARG A 224 58.74 34.17 6.33
N ASN A 225 59.43 33.30 7.06
CA ASN A 225 60.66 33.58 7.79
C ASN A 225 61.73 34.30 6.96
N VAL A 226 61.73 34.10 5.64
CA VAL A 226 62.64 34.73 4.67
C VAL A 226 62.41 36.25 4.57
N HIS A 227 61.25 36.77 4.97
CA HIS A 227 60.91 38.22 4.88
C HIS A 227 60.70 38.86 6.26
N LYS A 228 61.16 38.21 7.33
CA LYS A 228 60.96 38.69 8.71
C LYS A 228 61.60 40.07 8.97
N ASP A 229 62.71 40.37 8.32
CA ASP A 229 63.39 41.64 8.46
C ASP A 229 62.67 42.83 7.80
N LYS A 230 61.67 42.55 6.95
CA LYS A 230 60.83 43.54 6.28
C LYS A 230 59.57 43.94 7.04
N VAL A 231 59.32 43.31 8.20
CA VAL A 231 58.12 43.53 8.99
C VAL A 231 58.21 44.86 9.69
N PRO A 232 57.21 45.80 9.49
CA PRO A 232 57.16 47.06 10.21
C PRO A 232 57.07 46.83 11.73
N LYS A 233 57.66 47.71 12.52
CA LYS A 233 57.69 47.61 14.00
C LYS A 233 56.30 47.82 14.62
N GLU A 234 55.37 48.38 13.89
CA GLU A 234 54.00 48.67 14.29
C GLU A 234 53.06 47.45 14.19
N TRP A 235 53.50 46.37 13.49
CA TRP A 235 52.76 45.15 13.36
C TRP A 235 52.83 44.30 14.64
N ILE A 236 51.68 43.88 15.15
CA ILE A 236 51.57 43.08 16.36
C ILE A 236 51.65 41.60 15.96
N ARG A 237 52.64 40.87 16.47
CA ARG A 237 52.79 39.44 16.25
C ARG A 237 51.68 38.66 17.02
N LYS A 238 50.91 37.86 16.32
CA LYS A 238 49.82 37.04 16.89
C LYS A 238 50.22 35.56 17.06
N GLN A 239 50.94 35.00 16.12
CA GLN A 239 51.29 33.58 16.13
C GLN A 239 52.58 33.30 15.40
N THR A 240 53.40 32.40 15.94
CA THR A 240 54.57 31.85 15.28
C THR A 240 54.27 30.49 14.73
N LEU A 241 54.50 30.27 13.42
CA LEU A 241 54.36 29.01 12.73
C LEU A 241 55.76 28.45 12.41
N VAL A 242 55.86 27.19 11.96
CA VAL A 242 57.14 26.54 11.66
C VAL A 242 57.94 27.32 10.60
N ASN A 243 57.28 27.86 9.56
CA ASN A 243 57.93 28.53 8.43
C ASN A 243 57.46 29.98 8.19
N ALA A 244 56.63 30.53 9.08
CA ALA A 244 56.05 31.86 8.95
C ALA A 244 55.65 32.45 10.32
N GLU A 245 55.50 33.75 10.39
CA GLU A 245 54.87 34.43 11.53
C GLU A 245 53.60 35.14 11.08
N ARG A 246 52.60 35.22 11.95
CA ARG A 246 51.36 35.94 11.68
C ARG A 246 51.33 37.22 12.46
N TYR A 247 51.07 38.29 11.75
CA TYR A 247 50.97 39.64 12.27
C TYR A 247 49.59 40.23 12.05
N ILE A 248 49.24 41.26 12.82
CA ILE A 248 48.05 42.06 12.64
C ILE A 248 48.41 43.56 12.84
N THR A 249 47.83 44.43 12.04
CA THR A 249 47.89 45.87 12.28
C THR A 249 46.75 46.29 13.20
N GLN A 250 46.86 47.44 13.88
CA GLN A 250 45.82 47.97 14.73
C GLN A 250 44.52 48.23 13.90
N GLU A 251 44.70 48.78 12.70
CA GLU A 251 43.62 49.04 11.75
C GLU A 251 42.91 47.73 11.32
N LEU A 252 43.67 46.68 10.99
CA LEU A 252 43.17 45.37 10.64
C LEU A 252 42.36 44.74 11.80
N LYS A 253 42.83 44.92 13.04
CA LYS A 253 42.15 44.43 14.23
C LYS A 253 40.79 45.09 14.46
N GLU A 254 40.74 46.38 14.32
CA GLU A 254 39.48 47.15 14.51
C GLU A 254 38.41 46.81 13.45
N TYR A 255 38.86 46.62 12.18
CA TYR A 255 37.96 46.20 11.10
C TYR A 255 37.52 44.75 11.25
N GLU A 256 38.43 43.85 11.65
CA GLU A 256 38.10 42.43 11.90
C GLU A 256 37.03 42.34 13.02
N GLU A 257 37.19 43.08 14.12
CA GLU A 257 36.20 43.10 15.21
C GLU A 257 34.83 43.66 14.74
N LYS A 258 34.83 44.70 13.87
CA LYS A 258 33.59 45.22 13.27
C LYS A 258 32.93 44.21 12.34
N ILE A 259 33.67 43.53 11.50
CA ILE A 259 33.13 42.52 10.54
C ILE A 259 32.60 41.32 11.31
N LEU A 260 33.37 40.75 12.23
CA LEU A 260 32.94 39.60 13.05
C LEU A 260 31.68 39.94 13.86
N GLY A 261 31.68 41.15 14.48
CA GLY A 261 30.50 41.64 15.21
C GLY A 261 29.28 41.86 14.31
N ALA A 262 29.46 42.22 13.03
CA ALA A 262 28.37 42.34 12.07
C ALA A 262 27.90 40.94 11.60
N GLU A 263 28.79 40.00 11.33
CA GLU A 263 28.44 38.63 10.91
C GLU A 263 27.64 37.89 12.01
N ASP A 264 28.03 38.01 13.28
CA ASP A 264 27.28 37.46 14.40
C ASP A 264 25.89 38.05 14.52
N LYS A 265 25.77 39.39 14.40
CA LYS A 265 24.47 40.10 14.44
C LYS A 265 23.59 39.72 13.25
N ILE A 266 24.15 39.58 12.04
CA ILE A 266 23.43 39.09 10.85
C ILE A 266 22.83 37.73 11.15
N LEU A 267 23.61 36.80 11.68
CA LEU A 267 23.14 35.44 11.96
C LEU A 267 22.03 35.39 13.01
N ILE A 268 22.17 36.22 14.07
CA ILE A 268 21.12 36.34 15.11
C ILE A 268 19.83 36.88 14.49
N LEU A 269 19.91 37.98 13.72
CA LEU A 269 18.74 38.63 13.14
C LEU A 269 18.07 37.72 12.06
N GLU A 270 18.84 37.07 11.19
CA GLU A 270 18.30 36.10 10.23
C GLU A 270 17.60 34.95 10.94
N THR A 271 18.18 34.44 12.04
CA THR A 271 17.57 33.36 12.82
C THR A 271 16.25 33.83 13.44
N GLN A 272 16.19 35.05 13.96
CA GLN A 272 14.96 35.59 14.52
C GLN A 272 13.88 35.76 13.45
N LEU A 273 14.17 36.40 12.32
CA LEU A 273 13.24 36.61 11.21
C LEU A 273 12.71 35.27 10.67
N TYR A 274 13.60 34.26 10.54
CA TYR A 274 13.20 32.93 10.12
C TYR A 274 12.28 32.24 11.16
N THR A 275 12.58 32.39 12.44
CA THR A 275 11.76 31.82 13.52
C THR A 275 10.36 32.45 13.52
N ASP A 276 10.28 33.79 13.33
CA ASP A 276 9.00 34.51 13.25
C ASP A 276 8.17 34.06 12.05
N LEU A 277 8.82 33.78 10.90
CA LEU A 277 8.15 33.21 9.74
C LEU A 277 7.63 31.79 10.02
N VAL A 278 8.46 30.93 10.64
CA VAL A 278 8.06 29.55 11.01
C VAL A 278 6.89 29.56 11.99
N GLN A 279 6.88 30.51 12.94
CA GLN A 279 5.77 30.66 13.87
C GLN A 279 4.48 31.09 13.15
N ALA A 280 4.56 32.02 12.20
CA ALA A 280 3.41 32.38 11.37
C ALA A 280 2.90 31.22 10.51
N LEU A 281 3.79 30.34 10.02
CA LEU A 281 3.41 29.13 9.30
C LEU A 281 2.56 28.17 10.15
N MET A 282 2.73 28.16 11.48
CA MET A 282 1.96 27.26 12.35
C MET A 282 0.45 27.54 12.27
N GLU A 283 0.03 28.77 12.02
CA GLU A 283 -1.39 29.13 11.88
C GLU A 283 -2.04 28.51 10.63
N PHE A 284 -1.24 28.16 9.61
CA PHE A 284 -1.70 27.57 8.36
C PHE A 284 -1.62 26.05 8.32
N ILE A 285 -1.14 25.39 9.39
CA ILE A 285 -1.04 23.93 9.47
C ILE A 285 -2.35 23.23 9.12
N PRO A 286 -3.53 23.62 9.68
CA PRO A 286 -4.79 22.96 9.37
C PRO A 286 -5.15 23.04 7.87
N GLN A 287 -4.98 24.21 7.24
CA GLN A 287 -5.28 24.44 5.84
C GLN A 287 -4.35 23.63 4.92
N ILE A 288 -3.05 23.61 5.22
CA ILE A 288 -2.05 22.85 4.46
C ILE A 288 -2.28 21.36 4.64
N GLN A 289 -2.75 20.91 5.81
CA GLN A 289 -3.11 19.51 6.05
C GLN A 289 -4.32 19.08 5.21
N ILE A 290 -5.33 19.94 5.05
CA ILE A 290 -6.45 19.70 4.15
C ILE A 290 -5.94 19.59 2.70
N ASN A 291 -5.09 20.54 2.27
CA ASN A 291 -4.45 20.49 0.96
C ASN A 291 -3.71 19.17 0.74
N ALA A 292 -2.87 18.76 1.69
CA ALA A 292 -2.12 17.50 1.61
C ALA A 292 -3.04 16.30 1.42
N ASN A 293 -4.17 16.25 2.13
CA ASN A 293 -5.16 15.19 2.00
C ASN A 293 -5.84 15.19 0.63
N GLN A 294 -6.28 16.37 0.13
CA GLN A 294 -6.93 16.45 -1.18
C GLN A 294 -5.97 16.14 -2.34
N ILE A 295 -4.73 16.60 -2.25
CA ILE A 295 -3.68 16.28 -3.22
C ILE A 295 -3.35 14.79 -3.22
N ALA A 296 -3.21 14.16 -2.04
CA ALA A 296 -3.00 12.72 -1.94
C ALA A 296 -4.17 11.92 -2.55
N ARG A 297 -5.42 12.38 -2.37
CA ARG A 297 -6.60 11.78 -3.00
C ARG A 297 -6.55 11.87 -4.52
N LEU A 298 -6.24 13.04 -5.08
CA LEU A 298 -6.09 13.23 -6.52
C LEU A 298 -4.98 12.33 -7.09
N ASP A 299 -3.85 12.25 -6.41
CA ASP A 299 -2.71 11.41 -6.80
C ASP A 299 -3.08 9.92 -6.83
N CYS A 300 -3.80 9.41 -5.82
CA CYS A 300 -4.31 8.04 -5.83
C CYS A 300 -5.28 7.77 -7.00
N LEU A 301 -6.21 8.69 -7.26
CA LEU A 301 -7.20 8.54 -8.33
C LEU A 301 -6.57 8.65 -9.73
N LEU A 302 -5.56 9.51 -9.87
CA LEU A 302 -4.71 9.57 -11.05
C LEU A 302 -3.94 8.26 -11.26
N SER A 303 -3.36 7.70 -10.19
CA SER A 303 -2.69 6.41 -10.21
C SER A 303 -3.62 5.32 -10.74
N PHE A 304 -4.87 5.25 -10.27
CA PHE A 304 -5.85 4.28 -10.76
C PHE A 304 -6.17 4.48 -12.24
N ALA A 305 -6.29 5.71 -12.72
CA ALA A 305 -6.52 6.00 -14.13
C ALA A 305 -5.34 5.58 -15.01
N ASN A 306 -4.10 5.80 -14.55
CA ASN A 306 -2.89 5.37 -15.24
C ASN A 306 -2.81 3.85 -15.35
N VAL A 307 -3.02 3.15 -14.22
CA VAL A 307 -3.05 1.69 -14.17
C VAL A 307 -4.15 1.12 -15.06
N ALA A 308 -5.35 1.73 -15.07
CA ALA A 308 -6.45 1.29 -15.90
C ALA A 308 -6.14 1.39 -17.39
N ARG A 309 -5.48 2.47 -17.82
CA ARG A 309 -5.05 2.66 -19.22
C ARG A 309 -3.95 1.68 -19.61
N GLU A 310 -2.94 1.51 -18.77
CA GLU A 310 -1.82 0.60 -19.02
C GLU A 310 -2.27 -0.87 -19.13
N ASN A 311 -3.26 -1.28 -18.30
CA ASN A 311 -3.64 -2.68 -18.12
C ASN A 311 -5.02 -3.02 -18.71
N ARG A 312 -5.67 -2.09 -19.38
CA ARG A 312 -7.02 -2.27 -19.95
C ARG A 312 -8.03 -2.69 -18.89
N TYR A 313 -8.01 -2.01 -17.74
CA TYR A 313 -9.02 -2.20 -16.72
C TYR A 313 -10.26 -1.40 -17.08
N ILE A 314 -11.42 -1.91 -16.67
CA ILE A 314 -12.71 -1.30 -16.95
C ILE A 314 -13.36 -0.75 -15.68
N ARG A 315 -14.28 0.19 -15.85
CA ARG A 315 -15.10 0.69 -14.75
C ARG A 315 -16.07 -0.39 -14.27
N PRO A 316 -16.03 -0.81 -12.99
CA PRO A 316 -17.03 -1.71 -12.44
C PRO A 316 -18.34 -0.97 -12.17
N ILE A 317 -19.46 -1.70 -12.22
CA ILE A 317 -20.75 -1.28 -11.70
C ILE A 317 -20.82 -1.67 -10.22
N ILE A 318 -21.05 -0.70 -9.35
CA ILE A 318 -21.19 -0.91 -7.91
C ILE A 318 -22.62 -0.58 -7.49
N GLU A 319 -23.26 -1.51 -6.82
CA GLU A 319 -24.62 -1.37 -6.32
C GLU A 319 -24.76 -2.05 -4.95
N ASP A 320 -25.70 -1.57 -4.15
CA ASP A 320 -26.04 -2.21 -2.87
C ASP A 320 -27.00 -3.38 -3.12
N ASN A 321 -26.43 -4.44 -3.67
CA ASN A 321 -27.11 -5.73 -3.90
C ASN A 321 -26.16 -6.89 -3.54
N ASP A 322 -26.60 -8.12 -3.74
CA ASP A 322 -25.86 -9.34 -3.41
C ASP A 322 -25.24 -10.07 -4.62
N VAL A 323 -25.27 -9.43 -5.81
CA VAL A 323 -24.70 -10.01 -7.03
C VAL A 323 -23.20 -9.70 -7.13
N LEU A 324 -22.41 -10.70 -7.47
CA LEU A 324 -21.02 -10.56 -7.86
C LEU A 324 -20.84 -11.27 -9.20
N ASP A 325 -20.92 -10.50 -10.29
CA ASP A 325 -20.76 -11.00 -11.67
C ASP A 325 -19.54 -10.38 -12.34
N ILE A 326 -18.49 -11.19 -12.48
CA ILE A 326 -17.24 -10.83 -13.11
C ILE A 326 -17.13 -11.62 -14.41
N ARG A 327 -17.05 -10.94 -15.55
CA ARG A 327 -16.85 -11.55 -16.87
C ARG A 327 -15.43 -11.34 -17.34
N GLN A 328 -14.81 -12.40 -17.82
CA GLN A 328 -13.42 -12.41 -18.32
C GLN A 328 -12.47 -11.72 -17.32
N GLY A 329 -12.61 -12.06 -16.03
CA GLY A 329 -11.75 -11.57 -14.96
C GLY A 329 -10.32 -12.06 -15.13
N ARG A 330 -9.35 -11.20 -14.80
CA ARG A 330 -7.92 -11.48 -14.86
C ARG A 330 -7.28 -11.24 -13.50
N HIS A 331 -6.26 -11.99 -13.16
CA HIS A 331 -5.53 -11.79 -11.90
C HIS A 331 -4.51 -10.65 -12.07
N PRO A 332 -4.66 -9.51 -11.38
CA PRO A 332 -3.88 -8.30 -11.65
C PRO A 332 -2.37 -8.49 -11.46
N VAL A 333 -1.95 -9.34 -10.51
CA VAL A 333 -0.54 -9.57 -10.23
C VAL A 333 0.05 -10.61 -11.19
N ILE A 334 -0.62 -11.75 -11.36
CA ILE A 334 -0.11 -12.83 -12.23
C ILE A 334 0.00 -12.35 -13.67
N GLU A 335 -1.02 -11.62 -14.17
CA GLU A 335 -1.01 -11.05 -15.54
C GLU A 335 0.25 -10.21 -15.82
N LYS A 336 0.76 -9.49 -14.80
CA LYS A 336 1.97 -8.66 -14.92
C LYS A 336 3.28 -9.45 -14.85
N GLN A 337 3.24 -10.65 -14.30
CA GLN A 337 4.42 -11.50 -14.16
C GLN A 337 4.61 -12.49 -15.31
N LEU A 338 3.61 -12.60 -16.19
CA LEU A 338 3.70 -13.48 -17.36
C LEU A 338 4.82 -13.02 -18.31
N PRO A 339 5.53 -13.98 -18.93
CA PRO A 339 6.52 -13.68 -19.97
C PRO A 339 5.91 -12.88 -21.13
N ILE A 340 6.76 -12.11 -21.81
CA ILE A 340 6.34 -11.32 -22.97
C ILE A 340 5.76 -12.26 -24.05
N GLY A 341 4.52 -11.99 -24.45
CA GLY A 341 3.81 -12.80 -25.44
C GLY A 341 2.82 -13.79 -24.88
N GLU A 342 2.91 -14.12 -23.59
CA GLU A 342 1.91 -14.96 -22.91
C GLU A 342 0.73 -14.10 -22.43
N LYS A 343 -0.47 -14.69 -22.52
CA LYS A 343 -1.71 -14.02 -22.07
C LYS A 343 -2.31 -14.78 -20.89
N TYR A 344 -2.77 -14.05 -19.89
CA TYR A 344 -3.56 -14.60 -18.81
C TYR A 344 -4.90 -15.14 -19.35
N ILE A 345 -5.27 -16.36 -18.95
CA ILE A 345 -6.55 -16.96 -19.33
C ILE A 345 -7.63 -16.41 -18.41
N ALA A 346 -8.44 -15.55 -18.95
CA ALA A 346 -9.51 -14.89 -18.22
C ALA A 346 -10.68 -15.86 -17.92
N ASN A 347 -11.32 -15.69 -16.76
CA ASN A 347 -12.40 -16.55 -16.30
C ASN A 347 -13.58 -15.73 -15.76
N ASP A 348 -14.78 -16.32 -15.89
CA ASP A 348 -16.02 -15.76 -15.37
C ASP A 348 -16.28 -16.29 -13.96
N VAL A 349 -16.77 -15.42 -13.09
CA VAL A 349 -17.26 -15.77 -11.75
C VAL A 349 -18.56 -15.04 -11.51
N MET A 350 -19.61 -15.80 -11.24
CA MET A 350 -20.92 -15.25 -10.88
C MET A 350 -21.35 -15.87 -9.56
N LEU A 351 -21.69 -15.04 -8.58
CA LEU A 351 -22.23 -15.41 -7.28
C LEU A 351 -23.42 -14.53 -6.95
N ASP A 352 -24.50 -15.13 -6.46
CA ASP A 352 -25.68 -14.45 -5.93
C ASP A 352 -26.26 -15.28 -4.75
N SER A 353 -27.20 -14.71 -4.02
CA SER A 353 -27.81 -15.39 -2.87
C SER A 353 -28.89 -16.41 -3.28
N ASP A 354 -29.43 -16.32 -4.50
CA ASP A 354 -30.62 -17.07 -4.89
C ASP A 354 -30.28 -18.32 -5.70
N THR A 355 -29.36 -18.23 -6.65
CA THR A 355 -29.08 -19.30 -7.61
C THR A 355 -27.71 -19.92 -7.48
N GLN A 356 -26.71 -19.15 -7.07
CA GLN A 356 -25.31 -19.58 -7.03
C GLN A 356 -24.54 -18.92 -5.88
N GLN A 357 -24.95 -19.23 -4.66
CA GLN A 357 -24.34 -18.70 -3.44
C GLN A 357 -22.95 -19.27 -3.19
N ILE A 358 -22.80 -20.58 -3.43
CA ILE A 358 -21.55 -21.32 -3.22
C ILE A 358 -21.12 -21.95 -4.54
N ILE A 359 -19.83 -21.79 -4.87
CA ILE A 359 -19.21 -22.51 -5.97
C ILE A 359 -18.14 -23.44 -5.40
N ILE A 360 -18.29 -24.75 -5.61
CA ILE A 360 -17.21 -25.72 -5.41
C ILE A 360 -16.37 -25.80 -6.69
N ILE A 361 -15.06 -25.64 -6.54
CA ILE A 361 -14.13 -25.66 -7.65
C ILE A 361 -13.22 -26.87 -7.53
N THR A 362 -13.33 -27.80 -8.47
CA THR A 362 -12.48 -28.97 -8.56
C THR A 362 -11.47 -28.85 -9.69
N GLY A 363 -10.49 -29.77 -9.72
CA GLY A 363 -9.48 -29.82 -10.76
C GLY A 363 -8.08 -30.08 -10.21
N PRO A 364 -7.10 -30.34 -11.08
CA PRO A 364 -5.74 -30.67 -10.67
C PRO A 364 -5.02 -29.53 -9.98
N ASN A 365 -3.95 -29.86 -9.25
CA ASN A 365 -3.02 -28.85 -8.77
C ASN A 365 -2.37 -28.15 -9.97
N MET A 366 -1.94 -26.89 -9.79
CA MET A 366 -1.39 -26.02 -10.83
C MET A 366 -2.39 -25.61 -11.94
N ALA A 367 -3.63 -26.08 -11.93
CA ALA A 367 -4.63 -25.69 -12.93
C ALA A 367 -5.18 -24.25 -12.75
N GLY A 368 -4.89 -23.59 -11.63
CA GLY A 368 -5.28 -22.20 -11.40
C GLY A 368 -6.45 -21.99 -10.44
N LYS A 369 -6.88 -22.99 -9.66
CA LYS A 369 -7.95 -22.86 -8.66
C LYS A 369 -7.71 -21.72 -7.68
N SER A 370 -6.57 -21.73 -7.01
CA SER A 370 -6.16 -20.68 -6.05
C SER A 370 -6.04 -19.30 -6.69
N ALA A 371 -5.59 -19.24 -7.95
CA ALA A 371 -5.51 -18.00 -8.72
C ALA A 371 -6.91 -17.40 -8.98
N LEU A 372 -7.91 -18.23 -9.29
CA LEU A 372 -9.29 -17.80 -9.47
C LEU A 372 -9.90 -17.23 -8.17
N LEU A 373 -9.66 -17.89 -7.03
CA LEU A 373 -10.12 -17.41 -5.74
C LEU A 373 -9.52 -16.03 -5.43
N ARG A 374 -8.20 -15.91 -5.53
CA ARG A 374 -7.50 -14.63 -5.31
C ARG A 374 -7.95 -13.56 -6.30
N GLN A 375 -8.07 -13.88 -7.59
CA GLN A 375 -8.58 -12.97 -8.62
C GLN A 375 -9.92 -12.36 -8.22
N THR A 376 -10.86 -13.18 -7.78
CA THR A 376 -12.20 -12.74 -7.38
C THR A 376 -12.14 -11.76 -6.21
N ALA A 377 -11.36 -12.07 -5.17
CA ALA A 377 -11.17 -11.16 -4.03
C ALA A 377 -10.49 -9.86 -4.42
N LEU A 378 -9.43 -9.93 -5.26
CA LEU A 378 -8.67 -8.75 -5.69
C LEU A 378 -9.51 -7.81 -6.57
N ILE A 379 -10.33 -8.36 -7.47
CA ILE A 379 -11.26 -7.57 -8.31
C ILE A 379 -12.31 -6.89 -7.42
N THR A 380 -12.91 -7.61 -6.49
CA THR A 380 -13.87 -7.05 -5.51
C THR A 380 -13.24 -5.93 -4.68
N LEU A 381 -12.03 -6.15 -4.20
CA LEU A 381 -11.28 -5.16 -3.40
C LEU A 381 -10.93 -3.92 -4.22
N LEU A 382 -10.42 -4.09 -5.45
CA LEU A 382 -10.12 -2.98 -6.36
C LEU A 382 -11.37 -2.14 -6.63
N ALA A 383 -12.51 -2.78 -6.88
CA ALA A 383 -13.79 -2.10 -7.07
C ALA A 383 -14.16 -1.26 -5.83
N GLN A 384 -14.05 -1.82 -4.63
CA GLN A 384 -14.43 -1.14 -3.37
C GLN A 384 -13.42 -0.11 -2.86
N ILE A 385 -12.20 -0.05 -3.40
CA ILE A 385 -11.32 1.10 -3.20
C ILE A 385 -11.58 2.24 -4.21
N GLY A 386 -12.46 2.01 -5.19
CA GLY A 386 -12.80 2.98 -6.23
C GLY A 386 -11.85 2.96 -7.44
N SER A 387 -11.19 1.82 -7.70
CA SER A 387 -10.36 1.59 -8.88
C SER A 387 -11.14 0.89 -9.99
N PHE A 388 -10.71 1.06 -11.23
CA PHE A 388 -11.10 0.19 -12.32
C PHE A 388 -10.50 -1.20 -12.12
N VAL A 389 -11.10 -2.23 -12.76
CA VAL A 389 -10.83 -3.64 -12.49
C VAL A 389 -10.41 -4.42 -13.75
N PRO A 390 -9.57 -5.46 -13.60
CA PRO A 390 -9.12 -6.30 -14.70
C PRO A 390 -10.21 -7.31 -15.14
N ALA A 391 -11.19 -6.86 -15.87
CA ALA A 391 -12.28 -7.66 -16.41
C ALA A 391 -12.79 -7.09 -17.74
N GLU A 392 -13.65 -7.83 -18.44
CA GLU A 392 -14.42 -7.30 -19.58
C GLU A 392 -15.67 -6.56 -19.10
N SER A 393 -16.34 -7.12 -18.08
CA SER A 393 -17.38 -6.44 -17.30
C SER A 393 -17.35 -6.94 -15.86
N ALA A 394 -17.76 -6.07 -14.92
CA ALA A 394 -17.86 -6.43 -13.52
C ALA A 394 -19.03 -5.70 -12.87
N HIS A 395 -19.96 -6.45 -12.31
CA HIS A 395 -21.06 -5.97 -11.49
C HIS A 395 -20.83 -6.48 -10.08
N ILE A 396 -20.51 -5.59 -9.17
CA ILE A 396 -20.05 -5.93 -7.82
C ILE A 396 -21.04 -5.38 -6.81
N GLY A 397 -21.82 -6.29 -6.20
CA GLY A 397 -22.59 -5.99 -5.00
C GLY A 397 -21.66 -5.77 -3.80
N LEU A 398 -22.04 -4.85 -2.92
CA LEU A 398 -21.21 -4.44 -1.81
C LEU A 398 -20.89 -5.60 -0.85
N VAL A 399 -19.61 -5.76 -0.55
CA VAL A 399 -19.09 -6.76 0.38
C VAL A 399 -18.67 -6.05 1.66
N ASP A 400 -19.09 -6.57 2.82
CA ASP A 400 -18.74 -5.98 4.12
C ASP A 400 -17.47 -6.57 4.74
N LYS A 401 -17.16 -7.85 4.43
CA LYS A 401 -15.96 -8.56 4.90
C LYS A 401 -15.49 -9.54 3.85
N ILE A 402 -14.17 -9.69 3.76
CA ILE A 402 -13.54 -10.72 2.91
C ILE A 402 -12.70 -11.60 3.83
N PHE A 403 -12.95 -12.91 3.78
CA PHE A 403 -12.18 -13.91 4.47
C PHE A 403 -11.53 -14.84 3.45
N THR A 404 -10.24 -15.04 3.59
CA THR A 404 -9.50 -15.92 2.70
C THR A 404 -8.66 -16.92 3.49
N ARG A 405 -8.72 -18.17 3.03
CA ARG A 405 -7.78 -19.21 3.39
C ARG A 405 -7.24 -19.79 2.08
N VAL A 406 -6.19 -19.18 1.54
CA VAL A 406 -5.58 -19.54 0.26
C VAL A 406 -4.08 -19.71 0.44
N GLY A 407 -3.57 -20.90 0.14
CA GLY A 407 -2.17 -21.28 0.34
C GLY A 407 -1.86 -21.72 1.77
N ALA A 408 -0.87 -22.61 1.95
CA ALA A 408 -0.39 -23.02 3.25
C ALA A 408 0.47 -21.91 3.88
N SER A 409 0.05 -21.37 5.02
CA SER A 409 0.91 -20.51 5.83
C SER A 409 1.55 -21.37 6.94
N ASP A 410 2.72 -21.92 6.66
CA ASP A 410 3.51 -22.58 7.69
C ASP A 410 4.09 -21.55 8.65
N ASN A 411 3.41 -21.37 9.77
CA ASN A 411 3.92 -20.51 10.84
C ASN A 411 4.73 -21.36 11.84
N ILE A 412 5.84 -21.93 11.34
CA ILE A 412 6.75 -22.80 12.09
C ILE A 412 7.30 -22.10 13.36
N SER A 413 7.30 -20.76 13.38
CA SER A 413 7.87 -19.97 14.48
C SER A 413 7.08 -20.03 15.80
N VAL A 414 5.82 -20.50 15.77
CA VAL A 414 4.95 -20.55 16.98
C VAL A 414 4.68 -21.99 17.42
N GLY A 415 5.17 -23.02 16.69
CA GLY A 415 4.98 -24.44 17.02
C GLY A 415 3.53 -24.92 16.91
N GLU A 416 2.65 -24.19 16.25
CA GLU A 416 1.27 -24.60 16.01
C GLU A 416 1.20 -25.55 14.80
N SER A 417 0.36 -26.59 14.89
CA SER A 417 0.06 -27.47 13.77
C SER A 417 -0.57 -26.68 12.64
N THR A 418 -0.13 -26.92 11.39
CA THR A 418 -0.73 -26.31 10.16
C THR A 418 -2.24 -26.49 10.12
N PHE A 419 -2.76 -27.65 10.55
CA PHE A 419 -4.18 -27.92 10.66
C PHE A 419 -4.87 -27.07 11.72
N MET A 420 -4.24 -26.83 12.88
CA MET A 420 -4.81 -25.94 13.91
C MET A 420 -4.94 -24.51 13.40
N VAL A 421 -3.92 -23.97 12.72
CA VAL A 421 -3.96 -22.63 12.11
C VAL A 421 -5.10 -22.56 11.08
N GLU A 422 -5.24 -23.58 10.23
CA GLU A 422 -6.31 -23.70 9.25
C GLU A 422 -7.69 -23.66 9.91
N MET A 423 -7.90 -24.43 10.98
CA MET A 423 -9.17 -24.44 11.71
C MET A 423 -9.44 -23.12 12.45
N MET A 424 -8.42 -22.45 12.95
CA MET A 424 -8.58 -21.11 13.55
C MET A 424 -9.00 -20.06 12.50
N GLU A 425 -8.43 -20.09 11.30
CA GLU A 425 -8.81 -19.20 10.20
C GLU A 425 -10.25 -19.46 9.75
N ALA A 426 -10.63 -20.72 9.55
CA ALA A 426 -12.00 -21.12 9.23
C ALA A 426 -13.00 -20.74 10.32
N SER A 427 -12.67 -20.99 11.59
CA SER A 427 -13.51 -20.62 12.74
C SER A 427 -13.73 -19.10 12.81
N ARG A 428 -12.71 -18.31 12.52
CA ARG A 428 -12.81 -16.84 12.48
C ARG A 428 -13.72 -16.38 11.37
N ALA A 429 -13.58 -16.93 10.15
CA ALA A 429 -14.46 -16.63 9.04
C ALA A 429 -15.92 -16.94 9.40
N ILE A 430 -16.20 -18.16 9.85
CA ILE A 430 -17.56 -18.62 10.17
C ILE A 430 -18.21 -17.79 11.28
N LYS A 431 -17.47 -17.45 12.34
CA LYS A 431 -17.99 -16.67 13.47
C LYS A 431 -18.27 -15.21 13.14
N ASN A 432 -17.57 -14.63 12.18
CA ASN A 432 -17.62 -13.19 11.90
C ASN A 432 -18.27 -12.85 10.56
N ALA A 433 -18.47 -13.81 9.66
CA ALA A 433 -19.11 -13.57 8.38
C ALA A 433 -20.58 -13.16 8.55
N THR A 434 -21.07 -12.35 7.63
CA THR A 434 -22.46 -11.95 7.47
C THR A 434 -22.95 -12.42 6.09
N LYS A 435 -24.22 -12.25 5.79
CA LYS A 435 -24.76 -12.55 4.45
C LYS A 435 -24.07 -11.78 3.31
N ASN A 436 -23.53 -10.59 3.61
CA ASN A 436 -22.85 -9.73 2.65
C ASN A 436 -21.34 -10.01 2.55
N SER A 437 -20.83 -11.02 3.26
CA SER A 437 -19.41 -11.36 3.24
C SER A 437 -19.04 -12.20 2.01
N LEU A 438 -17.76 -12.20 1.67
CA LEU A 438 -17.15 -13.09 0.68
C LEU A 438 -16.16 -14.02 1.38
N ILE A 439 -16.37 -15.33 1.27
CA ILE A 439 -15.48 -16.35 1.82
C ILE A 439 -14.79 -17.11 0.69
N LEU A 440 -13.48 -17.29 0.83
CA LEU A 440 -12.62 -17.97 -0.14
C LEU A 440 -11.79 -19.03 0.58
N PHE A 441 -12.19 -20.29 0.46
CA PHE A 441 -11.49 -21.42 1.04
C PHE A 441 -10.79 -22.27 -0.03
N ASP A 442 -9.51 -22.49 0.16
CA ASP A 442 -8.67 -23.27 -0.72
C ASP A 442 -8.15 -24.52 0.00
N GLU A 443 -8.60 -25.69 -0.46
CA GLU A 443 -8.17 -27.00 0.02
C GLU A 443 -8.36 -27.18 1.55
N LEU A 444 -9.47 -26.71 2.11
CA LEU A 444 -9.78 -26.82 3.53
C LEU A 444 -9.94 -28.28 3.95
N GLY A 445 -9.36 -28.67 5.09
CA GLY A 445 -9.42 -30.03 5.64
C GLY A 445 -8.26 -30.94 5.25
N ARG A 446 -7.28 -30.46 4.48
CA ARG A 446 -6.17 -31.28 3.97
C ARG A 446 -5.13 -31.68 5.02
N GLY A 447 -5.08 -30.97 6.14
CA GLY A 447 -4.06 -31.15 7.20
C GLY A 447 -4.34 -32.30 8.19
N THR A 448 -5.37 -33.12 7.96
CA THR A 448 -5.78 -34.26 8.82
C THR A 448 -6.11 -35.51 8.02
N ALA A 449 -6.66 -36.55 8.68
CA ALA A 449 -7.14 -37.76 7.98
C ALA A 449 -8.24 -37.40 6.96
N THR A 450 -8.25 -38.11 5.82
CA THR A 450 -9.12 -37.73 4.68
C THR A 450 -10.60 -37.62 5.05
N TYR A 451 -11.13 -38.58 5.79
CA TYR A 451 -12.55 -38.58 6.19
C TYR A 451 -12.87 -37.49 7.20
N ASP A 452 -11.96 -37.20 8.15
CA ASP A 452 -12.14 -36.09 9.12
C ASP A 452 -12.14 -34.75 8.39
N GLY A 453 -11.19 -34.54 7.50
CA GLY A 453 -11.08 -33.30 6.72
C GLY A 453 -12.29 -33.08 5.81
N MET A 454 -12.74 -34.13 5.12
CA MET A 454 -13.92 -34.09 4.27
C MET A 454 -15.19 -33.80 5.05
N SER A 455 -15.41 -34.49 6.19
CA SER A 455 -16.58 -34.27 7.04
C SER A 455 -16.63 -32.82 7.59
N LEU A 456 -15.47 -32.27 7.98
CA LEU A 456 -15.40 -30.88 8.42
C LEU A 456 -15.70 -29.90 7.28
N ALA A 457 -15.16 -30.13 6.09
CA ALA A 457 -15.39 -29.30 4.91
C ALA A 457 -16.87 -29.30 4.52
N GLU A 458 -17.53 -30.46 4.49
CA GLU A 458 -18.96 -30.63 4.23
C GLU A 458 -19.81 -29.89 5.26
N ALA A 459 -19.59 -30.12 6.55
CA ALA A 459 -20.32 -29.45 7.63
C ALA A 459 -20.16 -27.92 7.60
N ILE A 460 -18.97 -27.43 7.25
CA ILE A 460 -18.69 -25.99 7.09
C ILE A 460 -19.50 -25.42 5.91
N LEU A 461 -19.52 -26.09 4.78
CA LEU A 461 -20.30 -25.68 3.60
C LEU A 461 -21.80 -25.66 3.90
N GLU A 462 -22.33 -26.70 4.57
CA GLU A 462 -23.74 -26.74 5.02
C GLU A 462 -24.04 -25.58 5.97
N TYR A 463 -23.16 -25.30 6.93
CA TYR A 463 -23.34 -24.19 7.86
C TYR A 463 -23.35 -22.85 7.15
N ILE A 464 -22.45 -22.63 6.19
CA ILE A 464 -22.42 -21.40 5.38
C ILE A 464 -23.71 -21.27 4.56
N ALA A 465 -24.15 -22.35 3.90
CA ALA A 465 -25.34 -22.36 3.06
C ALA A 465 -26.61 -22.05 3.83
N ASN A 466 -26.78 -22.68 5.00
CA ASN A 466 -28.03 -22.61 5.75
C ASN A 466 -28.11 -21.46 6.75
N ASN A 467 -26.99 -21.13 7.40
CA ASN A 467 -26.95 -20.18 8.53
C ASN A 467 -26.39 -18.81 8.14
N ILE A 468 -25.24 -18.74 7.48
CA ILE A 468 -24.58 -17.47 7.15
C ILE A 468 -25.14 -16.88 5.86
N LYS A 469 -25.34 -17.71 4.85
CA LYS A 469 -25.87 -17.37 3.52
C LYS A 469 -25.02 -16.36 2.75
N CYS A 470 -23.69 -16.40 2.91
CA CYS A 470 -22.77 -15.50 2.22
C CYS A 470 -22.22 -16.12 0.93
N LYS A 471 -21.71 -15.27 0.04
CA LYS A 471 -21.03 -15.67 -1.19
C LYS A 471 -19.75 -16.43 -0.87
N THR A 472 -19.57 -17.63 -1.46
CA THR A 472 -18.44 -18.48 -1.12
C THR A 472 -17.86 -19.17 -2.36
N LEU A 473 -16.53 -19.09 -2.52
CA LEU A 473 -15.75 -19.94 -3.42
C LEU A 473 -14.97 -20.96 -2.58
N PHE A 474 -15.12 -22.21 -2.91
CA PHE A 474 -14.52 -23.32 -2.20
C PHE A 474 -13.76 -24.23 -3.16
N SER A 475 -12.45 -24.17 -3.15
CA SER A 475 -11.64 -25.11 -3.93
C SER A 475 -11.32 -26.34 -3.11
N THR A 476 -11.43 -27.52 -3.73
CA THR A 476 -11.20 -28.77 -3.02
C THR A 476 -10.68 -29.88 -3.94
N HIS A 477 -10.04 -30.87 -3.31
CA HIS A 477 -9.71 -32.16 -3.90
C HIS A 477 -10.67 -33.29 -3.51
N TYR A 478 -11.60 -33.00 -2.58
CA TYR A 478 -12.64 -33.97 -2.20
C TYR A 478 -13.75 -33.94 -3.25
N HIS A 479 -13.70 -34.92 -4.18
CA HIS A 479 -14.70 -35.05 -5.25
C HIS A 479 -16.08 -35.37 -4.71
N GLU A 480 -16.14 -36.03 -3.55
CA GLU A 480 -17.37 -36.39 -2.86
C GLU A 480 -18.24 -35.18 -2.52
N LEU A 481 -17.61 -34.05 -2.19
CA LEU A 481 -18.32 -32.79 -1.89
C LEU A 481 -19.10 -32.24 -3.09
N THR A 482 -18.79 -32.67 -4.31
CA THR A 482 -19.55 -32.25 -5.50
C THR A 482 -20.99 -32.76 -5.49
N SER A 483 -21.27 -33.85 -4.75
CA SER A 483 -22.62 -34.37 -4.56
C SER A 483 -23.54 -33.43 -3.80
N MET A 484 -23.00 -32.43 -3.06
CA MET A 484 -23.76 -31.44 -2.30
C MET A 484 -24.61 -30.53 -3.21
N GLU A 485 -24.30 -30.40 -4.51
CA GLU A 485 -25.15 -29.70 -5.47
C GLU A 485 -26.56 -30.31 -5.57
N ASN A 486 -26.71 -31.61 -5.28
CA ASN A 486 -28.00 -32.28 -5.29
C ASN A 486 -28.84 -31.98 -4.05
N THR A 487 -28.23 -31.58 -2.94
CA THR A 487 -28.88 -31.33 -1.64
C THR A 487 -28.99 -29.84 -1.32
N LEU A 488 -28.08 -29.02 -1.82
CA LEU A 488 -28.03 -27.58 -1.61
C LEU A 488 -28.32 -26.85 -2.95
N PRO A 489 -29.52 -26.28 -3.13
CA PRO A 489 -29.97 -25.74 -4.42
C PRO A 489 -29.12 -24.55 -4.92
N ASN A 490 -28.54 -23.79 -3.98
CA ASN A 490 -27.75 -22.60 -4.27
C ASN A 490 -26.24 -22.90 -4.33
N LEU A 491 -25.84 -24.18 -4.37
CA LEU A 491 -24.49 -24.62 -4.57
C LEU A 491 -24.31 -25.10 -6.00
N LYS A 492 -23.22 -24.67 -6.66
CA LYS A 492 -22.86 -25.08 -8.02
C LYS A 492 -21.43 -25.63 -8.07
N ASN A 493 -21.26 -26.66 -8.88
CA ASN A 493 -19.94 -27.22 -9.16
C ASN A 493 -19.34 -26.59 -10.40
N LYS A 494 -18.06 -26.26 -10.31
CA LYS A 494 -17.23 -25.87 -11.45
C LYS A 494 -15.90 -26.62 -11.40
N HIS A 495 -15.26 -26.75 -12.55
CA HIS A 495 -13.94 -27.36 -12.62
C HIS A 495 -13.00 -26.58 -13.51
N VAL A 496 -11.71 -26.67 -13.23
CA VAL A 496 -10.68 -26.12 -14.11
C VAL A 496 -10.28 -27.17 -15.12
N SER A 497 -10.40 -26.83 -16.41
CA SER A 497 -10.22 -27.77 -17.52
C SER A 497 -8.74 -28.11 -17.74
N ALA A 498 -8.48 -29.40 -17.98
CA ALA A 498 -7.21 -29.92 -18.50
C ALA A 498 -7.49 -30.82 -19.70
N ILE A 499 -6.58 -30.87 -20.65
CA ILE A 499 -6.62 -31.80 -21.79
C ILE A 499 -5.47 -32.79 -21.65
N GLU A 500 -5.76 -34.06 -21.85
CA GLU A 500 -4.76 -35.12 -21.90
C GLU A 500 -4.58 -35.55 -23.36
N GLU A 501 -3.39 -35.32 -23.92
CA GLU A 501 -3.04 -35.74 -25.26
C GLU A 501 -1.73 -36.54 -25.23
N ASN A 502 -1.77 -37.77 -25.71
CA ASN A 502 -0.60 -38.67 -25.77
C ASN A 502 0.12 -38.87 -24.43
N GLY A 503 -0.63 -38.90 -23.31
CA GLY A 503 -0.07 -39.04 -21.96
C GLY A 503 0.50 -37.75 -21.36
N ASN A 504 0.46 -36.65 -22.09
CA ASN A 504 0.80 -35.33 -21.60
C ASN A 504 -0.45 -34.55 -21.21
N ILE A 505 -0.40 -33.84 -20.07
CA ILE A 505 -1.47 -32.94 -19.64
C ILE A 505 -1.11 -31.53 -19.98
N THR A 506 -2.07 -30.84 -20.59
CA THR A 506 -2.07 -29.40 -20.80
C THR A 506 -3.17 -28.77 -19.95
N PHE A 507 -2.79 -27.92 -19.01
CA PHE A 507 -3.74 -27.15 -18.21
C PHE A 507 -4.26 -25.97 -19.05
N LEU A 508 -5.58 -25.95 -19.26
CA LEU A 508 -6.20 -24.88 -20.03
C LEU A 508 -6.46 -23.61 -19.20
N HIS A 509 -6.34 -23.70 -17.87
CA HIS A 509 -6.65 -22.62 -16.93
C HIS A 509 -8.05 -22.01 -17.12
N LYS A 510 -8.95 -22.73 -17.82
CA LYS A 510 -10.33 -22.28 -18.09
C LYS A 510 -11.31 -23.03 -17.19
N VAL A 511 -12.15 -22.24 -16.51
CA VAL A 511 -13.22 -22.75 -15.64
C VAL A 511 -14.44 -23.09 -16.47
N LYS A 512 -15.04 -24.25 -16.20
CA LYS A 512 -16.28 -24.75 -16.83
C LYS A 512 -17.25 -25.23 -15.77
N ASP A 513 -18.53 -25.28 -16.13
CA ASP A 513 -19.58 -25.79 -15.27
C ASP A 513 -19.50 -27.31 -15.08
N GLY A 514 -19.99 -27.78 -13.93
CA GLY A 514 -19.98 -29.20 -13.56
C GLY A 514 -18.71 -29.65 -12.86
N SER A 515 -18.71 -30.89 -12.40
CA SER A 515 -17.57 -31.55 -11.76
C SER A 515 -16.79 -32.43 -12.75
N VAL A 516 -15.52 -32.69 -12.43
CA VAL A 516 -14.69 -33.68 -13.12
C VAL A 516 -14.20 -34.68 -12.09
N ASP A 517 -14.45 -35.96 -12.33
CA ASP A 517 -14.09 -37.05 -11.40
C ASP A 517 -12.63 -37.56 -11.60
N LYS A 518 -11.89 -37.02 -12.59
CA LYS A 518 -10.53 -37.47 -12.90
C LYS A 518 -9.51 -36.78 -12.01
N SER A 519 -8.72 -37.56 -11.29
CA SER A 519 -7.53 -37.07 -10.61
C SER A 519 -6.34 -37.09 -11.59
N TYR A 520 -5.50 -36.04 -11.54
CA TYR A 520 -4.34 -35.91 -12.43
C TYR A 520 -3.00 -35.91 -11.66
N GLY A 521 -3.00 -36.43 -10.42
CA GLY A 521 -1.82 -36.41 -9.56
C GLY A 521 -0.61 -37.10 -10.16
N ILE A 522 -0.82 -38.30 -10.76
CA ILE A 522 0.26 -39.08 -11.39
C ILE A 522 0.80 -38.38 -12.64
N ASN A 523 -0.06 -37.71 -13.39
CA ASN A 523 0.37 -36.95 -14.58
C ASN A 523 1.20 -35.71 -14.17
N VAL A 524 0.85 -35.02 -13.08
CA VAL A 524 1.67 -33.92 -12.51
C VAL A 524 3.03 -34.45 -12.04
N ALA A 525 3.07 -35.65 -11.42
CA ALA A 525 4.30 -36.28 -11.02
C ALA A 525 5.21 -36.61 -12.24
N THR A 526 4.60 -36.99 -13.36
CA THR A 526 5.30 -37.21 -14.64
C THR A 526 5.92 -35.92 -15.17
N LEU A 527 5.16 -34.81 -15.14
CA LEU A 527 5.66 -33.47 -15.51
C LEU A 527 6.78 -32.98 -14.60
N ALA A 528 6.74 -33.35 -13.32
CA ALA A 528 7.79 -33.07 -12.35
C ALA A 528 9.07 -33.90 -12.55
N GLY A 529 9.07 -34.84 -13.51
CA GLY A 529 10.25 -35.66 -13.87
C GLY A 529 10.52 -36.83 -12.92
N LEU A 530 9.48 -37.37 -12.24
CA LEU A 530 9.65 -38.61 -11.48
C LEU A 530 10.06 -39.80 -12.40
N PRO A 531 10.90 -40.75 -11.90
CA PRO A 531 11.30 -41.90 -12.67
C PRO A 531 10.10 -42.68 -13.24
N LYS A 532 10.22 -43.16 -14.47
CA LYS A 532 9.14 -43.83 -15.19
C LYS A 532 8.64 -45.06 -14.44
N GLU A 533 9.54 -45.83 -13.81
CA GLU A 533 9.20 -47.02 -13.03
C GLU A 533 8.28 -46.68 -11.84
N VAL A 534 8.48 -45.53 -11.22
CA VAL A 534 7.63 -45.03 -10.11
C VAL A 534 6.25 -44.65 -10.64
N ILE A 535 6.19 -43.99 -11.79
CA ILE A 535 4.94 -43.58 -12.44
C ILE A 535 4.12 -44.81 -12.88
N ASP A 536 4.77 -45.77 -13.54
CA ASP A 536 4.13 -47.00 -14.00
C ASP A 536 3.55 -47.79 -12.80
N ARG A 537 4.31 -47.94 -11.71
CA ARG A 537 3.82 -48.60 -10.50
C ARG A 537 2.68 -47.84 -9.83
N ALA A 538 2.76 -46.49 -9.77
CA ALA A 538 1.70 -45.65 -9.22
C ALA A 538 0.37 -45.83 -9.98
N ASN A 539 0.41 -45.93 -11.31
CA ASN A 539 -0.78 -46.19 -12.14
C ASN A 539 -1.41 -47.56 -11.82
N VAL A 540 -0.60 -48.58 -11.62
CA VAL A 540 -1.11 -49.94 -11.24
C VAL A 540 -1.79 -49.87 -9.88
N ILE A 541 -1.17 -49.20 -8.88
CA ILE A 541 -1.73 -49.07 -7.53
C ILE A 541 -3.03 -48.24 -7.55
N LEU A 542 -3.09 -47.16 -8.34
CA LEU A 542 -4.30 -46.37 -8.48
C LEU A 542 -5.48 -47.18 -9.00
N ASN A 543 -5.25 -47.98 -10.07
CA ASN A 543 -6.27 -48.85 -10.62
C ASN A 543 -6.74 -49.92 -9.61
N GLU A 544 -5.85 -50.42 -8.74
CA GLU A 544 -6.21 -51.34 -7.65
C GLU A 544 -7.12 -50.71 -6.61
N TYR A 545 -6.87 -49.42 -6.24
CA TYR A 545 -7.72 -48.69 -5.30
C TYR A 545 -9.08 -48.35 -5.91
N GLU A 546 -9.12 -47.80 -7.13
CA GLU A 546 -10.37 -47.48 -7.82
C GLU A 546 -11.28 -48.70 -8.04
N SER A 547 -10.69 -49.86 -8.31
CA SER A 547 -11.46 -51.11 -8.44
C SER A 547 -12.04 -51.62 -7.12
N LYS A 548 -11.36 -51.38 -5.98
CA LYS A 548 -11.88 -51.70 -4.63
C LYS A 548 -13.03 -50.79 -4.23
N ASP A 549 -12.91 -49.49 -4.51
CA ASP A 549 -13.97 -48.49 -4.20
C ASP A 549 -15.24 -48.75 -5.02
N ASN A 550 -15.11 -49.13 -6.29
CA ASN A 550 -16.25 -49.47 -7.13
C ASN A 550 -16.98 -50.74 -6.67
N ASN A 551 -16.27 -51.69 -6.06
CA ASN A 551 -16.87 -52.91 -5.49
C ASN A 551 -17.55 -52.60 -4.15
N SER A 552 -17.00 -51.74 -3.29
CA SER A 552 -17.61 -51.32 -2.03
C SER A 552 -18.88 -50.48 -2.23
N LYS A 553 -18.93 -49.65 -3.28
CA LYS A 553 -20.16 -48.91 -3.67
C LYS A 553 -21.28 -49.83 -4.21
N LYS A 554 -20.95 -50.97 -4.82
CA LYS A 554 -21.95 -51.95 -5.22
C LYS A 554 -22.50 -52.77 -4.05
N ASP A 555 -21.70 -53.08 -3.04
CA ASP A 555 -22.14 -53.78 -1.83
C ASP A 555 -22.96 -52.92 -0.89
N SER A 556 -22.65 -51.60 -0.78
CA SER A 556 -23.43 -50.67 0.04
C SER A 556 -24.82 -50.34 -0.55
N SER A 557 -25.01 -50.47 -1.87
CA SER A 557 -26.33 -50.33 -2.49
C SER A 557 -27.25 -51.54 -2.25
N MET A 558 -26.74 -52.70 -1.79
CA MET A 558 -27.50 -53.89 -1.44
C MET A 558 -27.81 -54.03 0.06
N GLN A 559 -27.21 -53.23 0.95
CA GLN A 559 -27.43 -53.28 2.41
C GLN A 559 -28.41 -52.24 2.98
N MET A 560 -29.09 -51.46 2.16
CA MET A 560 -30.07 -50.47 2.62
C MET A 560 -31.51 -51.01 2.66
N MET A 561 -31.73 -52.18 3.28
CA MET A 561 -33.04 -52.66 3.67
C MET A 561 -32.97 -53.51 4.95
N LEU A 562 -32.69 -52.88 6.09
CA LEU A 562 -33.07 -53.41 7.39
C LEU A 562 -33.63 -52.27 8.24
N PRO A 563 -34.89 -52.35 8.71
CA PRO A 563 -35.43 -51.35 9.59
C PRO A 563 -34.81 -51.49 10.97
N LEU A 564 -33.95 -50.57 11.37
CA LEU A 564 -33.46 -50.46 12.75
C LEU A 564 -34.54 -49.80 13.60
N ASN A 565 -35.18 -50.60 14.45
CA ASN A 565 -36.04 -50.13 15.52
C ASN A 565 -35.21 -49.38 16.58
N PHE A 566 -35.40 -48.09 16.70
CA PHE A 566 -34.69 -47.17 17.63
C PHE A 566 -35.45 -47.00 18.96
N GLU A 567 -36.02 -48.03 19.55
CA GLU A 567 -36.79 -47.84 20.82
C GLU A 567 -36.12 -48.41 22.09
N GLU A 568 -34.95 -49.05 22.04
CA GLU A 568 -34.42 -49.70 23.25
C GLU A 568 -33.13 -49.13 23.86
N LYS A 569 -32.58 -48.02 23.41
CA LYS A 569 -31.36 -47.44 24.01
C LYS A 569 -31.50 -46.18 24.85
N LYS A 570 -32.71 -45.66 25.03
CA LYS A 570 -32.94 -44.50 25.88
C LYS A 570 -32.93 -44.76 27.37
N SER A 571 -33.19 -46.01 27.80
CA SER A 571 -33.30 -46.34 29.23
C SER A 571 -31.98 -46.55 29.96
N ILE A 572 -30.89 -46.94 29.27
CA ILE A 572 -29.61 -47.25 29.93
C ILE A 572 -28.76 -46.00 30.20
N VAL A 573 -28.87 -45.00 29.33
CA VAL A 573 -28.12 -43.72 29.49
C VAL A 573 -28.78 -42.83 30.57
N GLU A 574 -30.12 -42.89 30.73
CA GLU A 574 -30.81 -42.16 31.77
C GLU A 574 -30.57 -42.76 33.17
N GLU A 575 -30.36 -44.06 33.30
CA GLU A 575 -30.01 -44.73 34.59
C GLU A 575 -28.55 -44.47 35.02
N GLU A 576 -27.62 -44.36 34.09
CA GLU A 576 -26.25 -44.01 34.40
C GLU A 576 -26.05 -42.54 34.72
N LEU A 577 -26.78 -41.62 34.07
CA LEU A 577 -26.78 -40.19 34.42
C LEU A 577 -27.36 -39.88 35.78
N LYS A 578 -28.32 -40.66 36.26
CA LYS A 578 -28.89 -40.53 37.64
C LYS A 578 -27.92 -41.00 38.74
N LYS A 579 -26.88 -41.78 38.39
CA LYS A 579 -25.82 -42.19 39.36
C LYS A 579 -24.72 -41.14 39.52
N ILE A 580 -24.60 -40.18 38.64
CA ILE A 580 -23.59 -39.13 38.65
C ILE A 580 -24.00 -37.91 39.48
N ASP A 581 -25.32 -37.73 39.73
CA ASP A 581 -25.87 -36.55 40.41
C ASP A 581 -25.90 -36.64 41.95
N VAL A 582 -25.19 -37.62 42.56
CA VAL A 582 -25.15 -37.85 44.03
C VAL A 582 -23.75 -37.77 44.60
N LEU A 583 -22.79 -37.11 43.95
CA LEU A 583 -21.55 -36.72 44.56
C LEU A 583 -21.31 -35.22 44.40
N ASN A 584 -21.88 -34.45 45.32
CA ASN A 584 -21.38 -33.15 45.72
C ASN A 584 -19.89 -33.21 45.99
N ILE A 585 -19.13 -32.43 45.21
CA ILE A 585 -18.12 -31.47 45.74
C ILE A 585 -17.88 -30.42 44.68
#